data_3998fa04e731e5bd8c2f485764a5ce8d
#
_entry.id   3998fa04e731e5bd8c2f485764a5ce8d
#
_cell.length_a   1.000
_cell.length_b   1.000
_cell.length_c   1.000
_cell.angle_alpha   90.00
_cell.angle_beta   90.00
_cell.angle_gamma   90.00
#
_symmetry.space_group_name_H-M   'P 1'
#
loop_
_entity.id
_entity.type
_entity.pdbx_description
1 polymer ?
#
loop_
_entity_poly.entity_id
_entity_poly.type
_entity_poly.pdbx_seq_one_letter_code
_entity_poly.pdbx_strand_id
1 'polypeptide(L)'
;MVEFRFLAGLPRSGSTVLATLLSQHPELHTSATSILRDLLHSVERYHLGESFYFERDCEQQLNIQRSILQGFYQHVTEPYVLEKDRGWATDCCFIEKLTGERPRIIATTRRISEVIASFSLLADKVGPSNKMDDELHLVNRPVNQWTRSRILWEKYIHASWRDFKRGYENNRDCFYLVDYDYLVGNPMNAIRGVYSFLGLGPVTTATSGLVNPSPENDAVYGIPGLHDVRSKLERTSPPPEEVLGEEVTKFWDDKKLEFWRQG
;
A
#
# COMPACT_ATOMS: atom_id res chain seq x y z
N MET A 1 0.11 -10.27 -23.89
CA MET A 1 0.95 -9.39 -23.07
C MET A 1 0.13 -9.06 -21.83
N VAL A 2 0.70 -9.19 -20.64
CA VAL A 2 -0.01 -8.93 -19.39
C VAL A 2 -0.24 -7.41 -19.23
N GLU A 3 -1.44 -7.01 -18.82
CA GLU A 3 -1.74 -5.61 -18.50
C GLU A 3 -1.58 -5.35 -17.00
N PHE A 4 -1.03 -4.19 -16.65
CA PHE A 4 -0.72 -3.85 -15.27
C PHE A 4 -1.77 -2.93 -14.65
N ARG A 5 -2.11 -3.24 -13.42
CA ARG A 5 -2.92 -2.45 -12.49
C ARG A 5 -2.12 -2.28 -11.20
N PHE A 6 -2.39 -1.24 -10.43
CA PHE A 6 -1.53 -0.90 -9.30
C PHE A 6 -2.34 -0.75 -8.01
N LEU A 7 -1.74 -1.18 -6.92
CA LEU A 7 -2.32 -1.04 -5.57
C LEU A 7 -1.35 -0.29 -4.67
N ALA A 8 -1.77 0.88 -4.26
CA ALA A 8 -1.04 1.78 -3.37
C ALA A 8 -1.86 2.11 -2.10
N GLY A 9 -1.50 3.18 -1.41
CA GLY A 9 -2.24 3.73 -0.29
C GLY A 9 -1.45 3.78 1.01
N LEU A 10 -2.17 3.96 2.11
CA LEU A 10 -1.55 4.10 3.43
C LEU A 10 -1.16 2.73 4.01
N PRO A 11 -0.14 2.66 4.86
CA PRO A 11 0.12 1.46 5.65
C PRO A 11 -1.07 1.18 6.57
N ARG A 12 -1.35 -0.09 6.85
CA ARG A 12 -2.46 -0.54 7.73
C ARG A 12 -3.85 -0.07 7.30
N SER A 13 -4.04 0.30 6.05
CA SER A 13 -5.34 0.72 5.49
C SER A 13 -6.11 -0.41 4.78
N GLY A 14 -5.64 -1.66 4.89
CA GLY A 14 -6.34 -2.83 4.35
C GLY A 14 -5.90 -3.25 2.95
N SER A 15 -4.77 -2.77 2.42
CA SER A 15 -4.29 -3.15 1.08
C SER A 15 -4.08 -4.65 0.92
N THR A 16 -3.55 -5.34 1.94
CA THR A 16 -3.33 -6.80 1.88
C THR A 16 -4.66 -7.57 1.85
N VAL A 17 -5.63 -7.19 2.68
CA VAL A 17 -6.95 -7.83 2.65
C VAL A 17 -7.70 -7.52 1.35
N LEU A 18 -7.58 -6.30 0.81
CA LEU A 18 -8.15 -5.96 -0.49
C LEU A 18 -7.52 -6.79 -1.60
N ALA A 19 -6.19 -6.92 -1.65
CA ALA A 19 -5.50 -7.79 -2.60
C ALA A 19 -5.98 -9.24 -2.50
N THR A 20 -6.14 -9.76 -1.28
CA THR A 20 -6.68 -11.11 -1.04
C THR A 20 -8.13 -11.27 -1.55
N LEU A 21 -8.96 -10.25 -1.40
CA LEU A 21 -10.32 -10.28 -1.95
C LEU A 21 -10.31 -10.26 -3.49
N LEU A 22 -9.47 -9.42 -4.06
CA LEU A 22 -9.35 -9.25 -5.51
C LEU A 22 -8.70 -10.46 -6.20
N SER A 23 -7.85 -11.24 -5.50
CA SER A 23 -7.23 -12.46 -6.04
C SER A 23 -8.22 -13.57 -6.38
N GLN A 24 -9.47 -13.45 -5.95
CA GLN A 24 -10.55 -14.37 -6.33
C GLN A 24 -11.06 -14.13 -7.76
N HIS A 25 -10.63 -13.04 -8.42
CA HIS A 25 -10.99 -12.79 -9.81
C HIS A 25 -10.11 -13.64 -10.75
N PRO A 26 -10.70 -14.47 -11.64
CA PRO A 26 -9.95 -15.43 -12.46
C PRO A 26 -9.01 -14.80 -13.48
N GLU A 27 -9.22 -13.53 -13.83
CA GLU A 27 -8.38 -12.80 -14.79
C GLU A 27 -7.32 -11.91 -14.10
N LEU A 28 -7.23 -11.90 -12.76
CA LEU A 28 -6.38 -10.98 -12.02
C LEU A 28 -5.38 -11.72 -11.13
N HIS A 29 -4.12 -11.68 -11.50
CA HIS A 29 -3.05 -12.03 -10.59
C HIS A 29 -2.80 -10.89 -9.60
N THR A 30 -2.72 -11.19 -8.29
CA THR A 30 -2.38 -10.19 -7.25
C THR A 30 -1.02 -10.48 -6.64
N SER A 31 -0.14 -9.50 -6.64
CA SER A 31 1.19 -9.65 -6.02
C SER A 31 1.17 -9.37 -4.51
N ALA A 32 2.15 -9.95 -3.80
CA ALA A 32 2.65 -9.37 -2.55
C ALA A 32 3.34 -8.03 -2.84
N THR A 33 3.77 -7.31 -1.80
CA THR A 33 4.69 -6.18 -2.01
C THR A 33 5.97 -6.69 -2.65
N SER A 34 6.29 -6.18 -3.83
CA SER A 34 7.43 -6.66 -4.62
C SER A 34 8.59 -5.67 -4.63
N ILE A 35 9.74 -6.12 -5.12
CA ILE A 35 10.90 -5.25 -5.37
C ILE A 35 10.87 -4.64 -6.78
N LEU A 36 9.82 -4.89 -7.57
CA LEU A 36 9.77 -4.51 -8.98
C LEU A 36 9.93 -3.01 -9.19
N ARG A 37 9.22 -2.21 -8.38
CA ARG A 37 9.31 -0.76 -8.45
C ARG A 37 10.75 -0.28 -8.24
N ASP A 38 11.45 -0.81 -7.23
CA ASP A 38 12.83 -0.44 -6.94
C ASP A 38 13.80 -0.89 -8.05
N LEU A 39 13.56 -2.05 -8.66
CA LEU A 39 14.34 -2.51 -9.82
C LEU A 39 14.17 -1.55 -11.02
N LEU A 40 12.94 -1.14 -11.33
CA LEU A 40 12.66 -0.21 -12.40
C LEU A 40 13.31 1.15 -12.17
N HIS A 41 13.21 1.71 -10.97
CA HIS A 41 13.88 2.97 -10.61
C HIS A 41 15.39 2.84 -10.49
N SER A 42 15.93 1.63 -10.22
CA SER A 42 17.39 1.43 -10.21
C SER A 42 18.00 1.63 -11.59
N VAL A 43 17.33 1.23 -12.65
CA VAL A 43 17.76 1.49 -14.03
C VAL A 43 17.92 2.99 -14.28
N GLU A 44 16.96 3.80 -13.81
CA GLU A 44 17.04 5.25 -13.93
C GLU A 44 18.23 5.83 -13.15
N ARG A 45 18.46 5.37 -11.91
CA ARG A 45 19.58 5.82 -11.08
C ARG A 45 20.94 5.52 -11.71
N TYR A 46 21.10 4.34 -12.30
CA TYR A 46 22.36 3.99 -13.01
C TYR A 46 22.55 4.79 -14.28
N HIS A 47 21.48 5.09 -15.00
CA HIS A 47 21.53 5.92 -16.20
C HIS A 47 21.94 7.37 -15.91
N LEU A 48 21.57 7.92 -14.74
CA LEU A 48 21.95 9.25 -14.29
C LEU A 48 23.33 9.32 -13.62
N GLY A 49 23.94 8.18 -13.32
CA GLY A 49 25.25 8.10 -12.67
C GLY A 49 26.41 8.39 -13.64
N GLU A 50 27.36 9.23 -13.22
CA GLU A 50 28.54 9.60 -14.03
C GLU A 50 29.50 8.44 -14.30
N SER A 51 29.36 7.31 -13.60
CA SER A 51 30.30 6.19 -13.61
C SER A 51 30.15 5.25 -14.82
N PHE A 52 29.08 5.35 -15.58
CA PHE A 52 28.82 4.52 -16.73
C PHE A 52 28.50 5.38 -17.95
N TYR A 53 29.33 5.24 -18.98
CA TYR A 53 29.05 5.83 -20.27
C TYR A 53 27.96 5.01 -20.97
N PHE A 54 26.71 5.29 -20.64
CA PHE A 54 25.57 4.91 -21.48
C PHE A 54 25.29 6.09 -22.40
N GLU A 55 25.16 5.83 -23.69
CA GLU A 55 24.48 6.79 -24.56
C GLU A 55 23.14 7.09 -23.90
N ARG A 56 22.87 8.36 -23.61
CA ARG A 56 21.65 8.82 -22.89
C ARG A 56 20.43 8.69 -23.80
N ASP A 57 20.12 7.46 -24.22
CA ASP A 57 18.92 7.16 -24.97
C ASP A 57 17.80 6.79 -24.00
N CYS A 58 16.88 7.75 -23.78
CA CYS A 58 15.70 7.55 -22.93
C CYS A 58 14.81 6.39 -23.42
N GLU A 59 14.84 6.08 -24.72
CA GLU A 59 14.08 4.99 -25.31
C GLU A 59 14.72 3.64 -24.95
N GLN A 60 16.03 3.54 -25.02
CA GLN A 60 16.75 2.33 -24.58
C GLN A 60 16.52 2.04 -23.09
N GLN A 61 16.56 3.07 -22.24
CA GLN A 61 16.23 2.95 -20.83
C GLN A 61 14.81 2.40 -20.62
N LEU A 62 13.82 2.98 -21.30
CA LEU A 62 12.43 2.52 -21.23
C LEU A 62 12.30 1.06 -21.73
N ASN A 63 13.01 0.67 -22.76
CA ASN A 63 12.98 -0.70 -23.28
C ASN A 63 13.58 -1.70 -22.28
N ILE A 64 14.65 -1.34 -21.57
CA ILE A 64 15.20 -2.15 -20.47
C ILE A 64 14.15 -2.27 -19.34
N GLN A 65 13.54 -1.17 -18.93
CA GLN A 65 12.52 -1.18 -17.87
C GLN A 65 11.29 -2.00 -18.28
N ARG A 66 10.83 -1.90 -19.53
CA ARG A 66 9.75 -2.75 -20.07
C ARG A 66 10.11 -4.23 -20.06
N SER A 67 11.35 -4.55 -20.40
CA SER A 67 11.84 -5.93 -20.36
C SER A 67 11.88 -6.48 -18.93
N ILE A 68 12.29 -5.66 -17.95
CA ILE A 68 12.23 -6.03 -16.53
C ILE A 68 10.79 -6.27 -16.10
N LEU A 69 9.88 -5.35 -16.41
CA LEU A 69 8.46 -5.43 -16.05
C LEU A 69 7.82 -6.73 -16.60
N GLN A 70 8.04 -7.01 -17.87
CA GLN A 70 7.50 -8.21 -18.53
C GLN A 70 8.17 -9.49 -18.02
N GLY A 71 9.50 -9.50 -17.86
CA GLY A 71 10.26 -10.64 -17.37
C GLY A 71 9.91 -10.99 -15.93
N PHE A 72 9.63 -10.01 -15.09
CA PHE A 72 9.26 -10.24 -13.70
C PHE A 72 7.98 -11.07 -13.57
N TYR A 73 7.00 -10.82 -14.43
CA TYR A 73 5.71 -11.52 -14.46
C TYR A 73 5.56 -12.53 -15.62
N GLN A 74 6.66 -12.98 -16.23
CA GLN A 74 6.60 -13.96 -17.35
C GLN A 74 5.92 -15.28 -17.00
N HIS A 75 5.85 -15.62 -15.71
CA HIS A 75 5.22 -16.85 -15.19
C HIS A 75 3.70 -16.70 -14.97
N VAL A 76 3.16 -15.48 -15.05
CA VAL A 76 1.75 -15.19 -14.83
C VAL A 76 0.96 -15.46 -16.11
N THR A 77 -0.14 -16.18 -15.98
CA THR A 77 -1.02 -16.57 -17.08
C THR A 77 -2.28 -15.73 -17.19
N GLU A 78 -2.64 -15.03 -16.11
CA GLU A 78 -3.77 -14.13 -16.06
C GLU A 78 -3.51 -12.89 -16.93
N PRO A 79 -4.54 -12.36 -17.60
CA PRO A 79 -4.38 -11.19 -18.47
C PRO A 79 -4.00 -9.90 -17.70
N TYR A 80 -4.34 -9.82 -16.42
CA TYR A 80 -4.07 -8.65 -15.58
C TYR A 80 -3.20 -8.99 -14.37
N VAL A 81 -2.27 -8.09 -14.04
CA VAL A 81 -1.49 -8.13 -12.80
C VAL A 81 -1.82 -6.90 -11.96
N LEU A 82 -2.22 -7.10 -10.71
CA LEU A 82 -2.30 -6.05 -9.69
C LEU A 82 -1.00 -6.01 -8.91
N GLU A 83 -0.14 -5.08 -9.29
CA GLU A 83 1.16 -4.88 -8.66
C GLU A 83 1.03 -4.01 -7.41
N LYS A 84 1.51 -4.52 -6.29
CA LYS A 84 1.32 -3.88 -4.98
C LYS A 84 2.62 -3.26 -4.48
N ASP A 85 2.67 -1.92 -4.44
CA ASP A 85 3.66 -1.12 -3.74
C ASP A 85 3.10 0.27 -3.42
N ARG A 86 3.41 0.82 -2.25
CA ARG A 86 2.93 2.16 -1.84
C ARG A 86 3.47 3.28 -2.70
N GLY A 87 4.68 3.12 -3.21
CA GLY A 87 5.36 4.10 -4.05
C GLY A 87 4.69 4.33 -5.40
N TRP A 88 3.89 3.39 -5.91
CA TRP A 88 3.13 3.60 -7.14
C TRP A 88 2.23 4.82 -7.10
N ALA A 89 1.88 5.30 -5.92
CA ALA A 89 1.11 6.53 -5.77
C ALA A 89 1.81 7.76 -6.36
N THR A 90 3.14 7.78 -6.46
CA THR A 90 3.89 8.90 -7.04
C THR A 90 4.26 8.72 -8.50
N ASP A 91 4.04 7.56 -9.06
CA ASP A 91 4.67 7.13 -10.30
C ASP A 91 3.74 7.20 -11.53
N CYS A 92 2.61 7.91 -11.46
CA CYS A 92 1.63 7.97 -12.57
C CYS A 92 2.29 8.28 -13.92
N CYS A 93 3.10 9.33 -14.01
CA CYS A 93 3.78 9.69 -15.26
C CYS A 93 4.85 8.65 -15.68
N PHE A 94 5.51 8.02 -14.71
CA PHE A 94 6.46 6.95 -14.99
C PHE A 94 5.76 5.72 -15.54
N ILE A 95 4.67 5.28 -14.90
CA ILE A 95 3.87 4.14 -15.35
C ILE A 95 3.33 4.40 -16.76
N GLU A 96 2.80 5.60 -17.01
CA GLU A 96 2.27 5.96 -18.32
C GLU A 96 3.33 5.87 -19.43
N LYS A 97 4.55 6.34 -19.18
CA LYS A 97 5.68 6.16 -20.10
C LYS A 97 6.07 4.71 -20.28
N LEU A 98 6.05 3.94 -19.20
CA LEU A 98 6.46 2.54 -19.18
C LEU A 98 5.48 1.64 -19.94
N THR A 99 4.18 1.82 -19.71
CA THR A 99 3.11 0.97 -20.26
C THR A 99 2.48 1.52 -21.53
N GLY A 100 2.60 2.81 -21.78
CA GLY A 100 1.91 3.51 -22.87
C GLY A 100 0.47 3.88 -22.55
N GLU A 101 -0.02 3.60 -21.34
CA GLU A 101 -1.39 3.82 -20.91
C GLU A 101 -1.46 4.61 -19.60
N ARG A 102 -2.50 5.38 -19.44
CA ARG A 102 -2.81 6.05 -18.18
C ARG A 102 -3.04 5.02 -17.07
N PRO A 103 -2.30 5.06 -15.94
CA PRO A 103 -2.38 4.02 -14.95
C PRO A 103 -3.72 3.98 -14.21
N ARG A 104 -4.13 2.78 -13.80
CA ARG A 104 -5.25 2.55 -12.89
C ARG A 104 -4.69 2.14 -11.54
N ILE A 105 -4.72 3.05 -10.57
CA ILE A 105 -4.15 2.88 -9.24
C ILE A 105 -5.28 2.81 -8.21
N ILE A 106 -5.43 1.68 -7.55
CA ILE A 106 -6.26 1.59 -6.36
C ILE A 106 -5.45 2.11 -5.19
N ALA A 107 -6.02 3.00 -4.38
CA ALA A 107 -5.36 3.44 -3.16
C ALA A 107 -6.26 3.22 -1.95
N THR A 108 -5.77 2.39 -1.01
CA THR A 108 -6.48 2.16 0.25
C THR A 108 -6.24 3.30 1.23
N THR A 109 -7.32 3.76 1.85
CA THR A 109 -7.33 4.85 2.83
C THR A 109 -7.91 4.40 4.16
N ARG A 110 -7.50 5.05 5.23
CA ARG A 110 -8.01 4.84 6.58
C ARG A 110 -7.71 6.05 7.42
N ARG A 111 -8.58 6.38 8.41
CA ARG A 111 -8.37 7.45 9.38
C ARG A 111 -6.98 7.32 10.02
N ILE A 112 -6.21 8.40 10.09
CA ILE A 112 -4.81 8.35 10.55
C ILE A 112 -4.67 7.87 11.98
N SER A 113 -5.54 8.31 12.88
CA SER A 113 -5.57 7.80 14.26
C SER A 113 -5.79 6.29 14.33
N GLU A 114 -6.61 5.71 13.44
CA GLU A 114 -6.80 4.25 13.36
C GLU A 114 -5.60 3.52 12.76
N VAL A 115 -4.87 4.12 11.82
CA VAL A 115 -3.61 3.58 11.30
C VAL A 115 -2.59 3.50 12.44
N ILE A 116 -2.46 4.57 13.23
CA ILE A 116 -1.55 4.64 14.38
C ILE A 116 -1.96 3.62 15.44
N ALA A 117 -3.25 3.53 15.78
CA ALA A 117 -3.78 2.54 16.71
C ALA A 117 -3.49 1.10 16.26
N SER A 118 -3.65 0.81 14.96
CA SER A 118 -3.34 -0.50 14.39
C SER A 118 -1.85 -0.87 14.53
N PHE A 119 -0.93 0.07 14.38
CA PHE A 119 0.48 -0.16 14.65
C PHE A 119 0.78 -0.34 16.14
N SER A 120 0.15 0.46 17.02
CA SER A 120 0.31 0.33 18.48
C SER A 120 -0.13 -1.04 18.98
N LEU A 121 -1.28 -1.53 18.51
CA LEU A 121 -1.75 -2.90 18.81
C LEU A 121 -0.77 -3.97 18.33
N LEU A 122 -0.13 -3.75 17.20
CA LEU A 122 0.85 -4.69 16.67
C LEU A 122 2.13 -4.68 17.54
N ALA A 123 2.59 -3.51 17.97
CA ALA A 123 3.68 -3.39 18.92
C ALA A 123 3.39 -4.10 20.25
N ASP A 124 2.19 -3.91 20.81
CA ASP A 124 1.76 -4.56 22.04
C ASP A 124 1.69 -6.08 21.90
N LYS A 125 1.25 -6.59 20.75
CA LYS A 125 1.21 -8.03 20.44
C LYS A 125 2.62 -8.64 20.38
N VAL A 126 3.60 -7.92 19.85
CA VAL A 126 5.01 -8.36 19.78
C VAL A 126 5.66 -8.31 21.15
N GLY A 127 5.27 -7.37 22.01
CA GLY A 127 5.77 -7.20 23.36
C GLY A 127 6.91 -6.18 23.49
N PRO A 128 7.66 -6.18 24.61
CA PRO A 128 8.60 -5.11 24.96
C PRO A 128 9.78 -4.93 24.00
N SER A 129 10.14 -5.96 23.24
CA SER A 129 11.25 -5.94 22.27
C SER A 129 10.73 -5.77 20.84
N ASN A 130 9.77 -4.87 20.64
CA ASN A 130 9.29 -4.55 19.31
C ASN A 130 10.08 -3.39 18.69
N LYS A 131 10.29 -3.46 17.38
CA LYS A 131 11.07 -2.47 16.64
C LYS A 131 10.61 -1.01 16.84
N MET A 132 9.32 -0.78 17.05
CA MET A 132 8.76 0.57 17.21
C MET A 132 9.16 1.20 18.55
N ASP A 133 9.18 0.39 19.62
CA ASP A 133 9.63 0.84 20.93
C ASP A 133 11.18 0.93 21.00
N ASP A 134 11.87 0.03 20.30
CA ASP A 134 13.34 0.14 20.15
C ASP A 134 13.76 1.46 19.52
N GLU A 135 13.03 1.97 18.53
CA GLU A 135 13.26 3.30 17.95
C GLU A 135 13.13 4.43 18.99
N LEU A 136 12.20 4.30 19.97
CA LEU A 136 12.07 5.26 21.06
C LEU A 136 13.25 5.18 22.04
N HIS A 137 13.71 3.97 22.37
CA HIS A 137 14.87 3.75 23.21
C HIS A 137 16.15 4.32 22.58
N LEU A 138 16.35 4.14 21.26
CA LEU A 138 17.49 4.69 20.54
C LEU A 138 17.58 6.22 20.62
N VAL A 139 16.45 6.91 20.71
CA VAL A 139 16.39 8.39 20.85
C VAL A 139 16.16 8.84 22.29
N ASN A 140 16.31 7.94 23.26
CA ASN A 140 16.13 8.18 24.69
C ASN A 140 14.78 8.84 25.06
N ARG A 141 13.69 8.36 24.45
CA ARG A 141 12.33 8.80 24.75
C ARG A 141 11.58 7.72 25.55
N PRO A 142 10.70 8.11 26.49
CA PRO A 142 9.89 7.17 27.23
C PRO A 142 8.89 6.47 26.29
N VAL A 143 8.57 5.20 26.55
CA VAL A 143 7.56 4.46 25.82
C VAL A 143 6.19 4.74 26.45
N ASN A 144 5.39 5.52 25.75
CA ASN A 144 3.99 5.80 26.07
C ASN A 144 3.22 6.10 24.78
N GLN A 145 1.90 6.22 24.83
CA GLN A 145 1.08 6.41 23.61
C GLN A 145 1.40 7.69 22.83
N TRP A 146 1.79 8.76 23.52
CA TRP A 146 2.22 10.01 22.85
C TRP A 146 3.49 9.83 22.03
N THR A 147 4.54 9.33 22.65
CA THR A 147 5.83 9.17 21.99
C THR A 147 5.76 8.08 20.91
N ARG A 148 5.04 6.98 21.19
CA ARG A 148 4.80 5.91 20.22
C ARG A 148 4.01 6.41 19.01
N SER A 149 2.94 7.16 19.18
CA SER A 149 2.17 7.71 18.07
C SER A 149 2.99 8.63 17.17
N ARG A 150 3.90 9.42 17.75
CA ARG A 150 4.78 10.32 17.00
C ARG A 150 5.85 9.56 16.22
N ILE A 151 6.52 8.58 16.83
CA ILE A 151 7.54 7.80 16.12
C ILE A 151 6.91 6.96 15.00
N LEU A 152 5.70 6.41 15.22
CA LEU A 152 4.93 5.72 14.20
C LEU A 152 4.62 6.63 13.02
N TRP A 153 4.18 7.84 13.28
CA TRP A 153 3.97 8.83 12.23
C TRP A 153 5.28 9.15 11.49
N GLU A 154 6.31 9.54 12.21
CA GLU A 154 7.57 10.01 11.64
C GLU A 154 8.27 8.93 10.80
N LYS A 155 8.30 7.68 11.26
CA LYS A 155 9.08 6.60 10.66
C LYS A 155 8.30 5.70 9.71
N TYR A 156 7.00 5.49 9.94
CA TYR A 156 6.25 4.44 9.25
C TYR A 156 5.09 4.97 8.38
N ILE A 157 4.57 6.17 8.67
CA ILE A 157 3.35 6.65 8.03
C ILE A 157 3.60 7.88 7.15
N HIS A 158 4.30 8.89 7.65
CA HIS A 158 4.40 10.22 7.04
C HIS A 158 4.93 10.18 5.60
N ALA A 159 5.97 9.42 5.31
CA ALA A 159 6.51 9.35 3.96
C ALA A 159 5.46 8.83 2.96
N SER A 160 4.79 7.71 3.29
CA SER A 160 3.73 7.15 2.44
C SER A 160 2.53 8.09 2.31
N TRP A 161 2.15 8.78 3.40
CA TRP A 161 1.08 9.76 3.38
C TRP A 161 1.39 10.94 2.47
N ARG A 162 2.60 11.53 2.62
CA ARG A 162 3.06 12.67 1.81
C ARG A 162 3.10 12.30 0.33
N ASP A 163 3.66 11.14 0.02
CA ASP A 163 3.83 10.70 -1.35
C ASP A 163 2.49 10.35 -1.99
N PHE A 164 1.60 9.69 -1.26
CA PHE A 164 0.23 9.45 -1.71
C PHE A 164 -0.53 10.77 -1.95
N LYS A 165 -0.46 11.71 -1.00
CA LYS A 165 -1.10 13.03 -1.15
C LYS A 165 -0.63 13.72 -2.43
N ARG A 166 0.68 13.81 -2.63
CA ARG A 166 1.28 14.44 -3.83
C ARG A 166 0.83 13.76 -5.11
N GLY A 167 0.85 12.44 -5.16
CA GLY A 167 0.45 11.69 -6.35
C GLY A 167 -1.02 11.87 -6.68
N TYR A 168 -1.89 11.76 -5.67
CA TYR A 168 -3.33 11.94 -5.81
C TYR A 168 -3.73 13.36 -6.23
N GLU A 169 -3.18 14.39 -5.59
CA GLU A 169 -3.49 15.79 -5.92
C GLU A 169 -3.13 16.14 -7.37
N ASN A 170 -2.04 15.56 -7.89
CA ASN A 170 -1.56 15.84 -9.25
C ASN A 170 -2.23 14.95 -10.33
N ASN A 171 -2.81 13.81 -9.97
CA ASN A 171 -3.28 12.79 -10.94
C ASN A 171 -4.56 12.10 -10.46
N ARG A 172 -5.56 12.84 -9.99
CA ARG A 172 -6.79 12.28 -9.40
C ARG A 172 -7.49 11.25 -10.28
N ASP A 173 -7.45 11.45 -11.59
CA ASP A 173 -8.04 10.58 -12.60
C ASP A 173 -7.42 9.18 -12.66
N CYS A 174 -6.18 9.03 -12.17
CA CYS A 174 -5.51 7.73 -12.07
C CYS A 174 -5.97 6.89 -10.88
N PHE A 175 -6.67 7.48 -9.92
CA PHE A 175 -6.92 6.83 -8.62
C PHE A 175 -8.37 6.42 -8.40
N TYR A 176 -8.54 5.23 -7.84
CA TYR A 176 -9.78 4.80 -7.20
C TYR A 176 -9.51 4.58 -5.71
N LEU A 177 -10.18 5.35 -4.85
CA LEU A 177 -9.97 5.29 -3.42
C LEU A 177 -10.87 4.25 -2.77
N VAL A 178 -10.29 3.40 -1.94
CA VAL A 178 -11.01 2.40 -1.15
C VAL A 178 -10.80 2.71 0.33
N ASP A 179 -11.82 3.31 0.95
CA ASP A 179 -11.82 3.54 2.39
C ASP A 179 -12.01 2.23 3.14
N TYR A 180 -11.20 2.00 4.19
CA TYR A 180 -11.22 0.74 4.94
C TYR A 180 -12.58 0.45 5.59
N ASP A 181 -13.23 1.46 6.16
CA ASP A 181 -14.51 1.28 6.81
C ASP A 181 -15.62 0.95 5.80
N TYR A 182 -15.55 1.58 4.62
CA TYR A 182 -16.46 1.26 3.53
C TYR A 182 -16.22 -0.16 2.99
N LEU A 183 -14.95 -0.59 2.85
CA LEU A 183 -14.61 -1.94 2.43
C LEU A 183 -15.15 -2.99 3.40
N VAL A 184 -15.01 -2.76 4.70
CA VAL A 184 -15.48 -3.72 5.72
C VAL A 184 -17.01 -3.70 5.87
N GLY A 185 -17.62 -2.50 5.82
CA GLY A 185 -19.06 -2.33 5.99
C GLY A 185 -19.90 -2.72 4.75
N ASN A 186 -19.34 -2.54 3.56
CA ASN A 186 -20.02 -2.76 2.29
C ASN A 186 -19.12 -3.47 1.27
N PRO A 187 -18.60 -4.66 1.56
CA PRO A 187 -17.53 -5.28 0.78
C PRO A 187 -17.90 -5.52 -0.68
N MET A 188 -19.12 -6.00 -0.95
CA MET A 188 -19.54 -6.30 -2.31
C MET A 188 -19.62 -5.05 -3.19
N ASN A 189 -20.05 -3.92 -2.64
CA ASN A 189 -20.11 -2.66 -3.39
C ASN A 189 -18.71 -2.08 -3.59
N ALA A 190 -17.86 -2.14 -2.57
CA ALA A 190 -16.46 -1.69 -2.66
C ALA A 190 -15.70 -2.47 -3.75
N ILE A 191 -15.79 -3.80 -3.73
CA ILE A 191 -15.14 -4.69 -4.69
C ILE A 191 -15.69 -4.48 -6.11
N ARG A 192 -17.00 -4.34 -6.26
CA ARG A 192 -17.63 -4.06 -7.57
C ARG A 192 -17.11 -2.75 -8.17
N GLY A 193 -16.99 -1.69 -7.35
CA GLY A 193 -16.41 -0.43 -7.77
C GLY A 193 -14.95 -0.58 -8.21
N VAL A 194 -14.16 -1.35 -7.48
CA VAL A 194 -12.77 -1.67 -7.85
C VAL A 194 -12.71 -2.41 -9.19
N TYR A 195 -13.50 -3.47 -9.39
CA TYR A 195 -13.51 -4.19 -10.66
C TYR A 195 -13.90 -3.29 -11.83
N SER A 196 -14.94 -2.48 -11.66
CA SER A 196 -15.36 -1.51 -12.68
C SER A 196 -14.22 -0.54 -13.04
N PHE A 197 -13.53 0.00 -12.03
CA PHE A 197 -12.39 0.90 -12.25
C PHE A 197 -11.22 0.21 -12.96
N LEU A 198 -10.94 -1.06 -12.61
CA LEU A 198 -9.88 -1.84 -13.24
C LEU A 198 -10.21 -2.31 -14.66
N GLY A 199 -11.48 -2.20 -15.08
CA GLY A 199 -11.98 -2.70 -16.35
C GLY A 199 -12.25 -4.20 -16.35
N LEU A 200 -12.50 -4.78 -15.16
CA LEU A 200 -12.79 -6.19 -14.97
C LEU A 200 -14.29 -6.43 -14.87
N GLY A 201 -14.71 -7.60 -15.31
CA GLY A 201 -16.08 -8.07 -15.13
C GLY A 201 -16.42 -8.32 -13.66
N PRO A 202 -17.70 -8.30 -13.26
CA PRO A 202 -18.08 -8.61 -11.90
C PRO A 202 -17.99 -10.12 -11.64
N VAL A 203 -17.38 -10.49 -10.49
CA VAL A 203 -17.37 -11.88 -9.99
C VAL A 203 -17.88 -11.92 -8.55
N THR A 204 -18.38 -13.09 -8.15
CA THR A 204 -18.74 -13.31 -6.74
C THR A 204 -17.48 -13.47 -5.92
N THR A 205 -17.30 -12.61 -4.92
CA THR A 205 -16.13 -12.62 -4.05
C THR A 205 -16.54 -13.03 -2.64
N ALA A 206 -15.93 -14.08 -2.11
CA ALA A 206 -16.17 -14.53 -0.74
C ALA A 206 -15.49 -13.55 0.24
N THR A 207 -16.17 -13.24 1.36
CA THR A 207 -15.67 -12.40 2.44
C THR A 207 -15.31 -13.21 3.70
N SER A 208 -15.41 -14.52 3.61
CA SER A 208 -15.03 -15.49 4.64
C SER A 208 -14.25 -16.65 4.03
N GLY A 209 -13.49 -17.37 4.83
CA GLY A 209 -12.57 -18.39 4.33
C GLY A 209 -11.40 -17.77 3.55
N LEU A 210 -11.03 -16.52 3.86
CA LEU A 210 -9.96 -15.80 3.16
C LEU A 210 -8.60 -16.44 3.46
N VAL A 211 -7.85 -16.67 2.40
CA VAL A 211 -6.46 -17.12 2.45
C VAL A 211 -5.64 -16.17 1.58
N ASN A 212 -4.60 -15.55 2.16
CA ASN A 212 -3.71 -14.70 1.39
C ASN A 212 -2.89 -15.57 0.41
N PRO A 213 -3.05 -15.40 -0.92
CA PRO A 213 -2.32 -16.22 -1.90
C PRO A 213 -0.84 -15.83 -1.99
N SER A 214 -0.48 -14.66 -1.50
CA SER A 214 0.88 -14.08 -1.59
C SER A 214 1.32 -13.59 -0.20
N PRO A 215 1.60 -14.50 0.75
CA PRO A 215 2.02 -14.12 2.10
C PRO A 215 3.39 -13.46 2.08
N GLU A 216 3.53 -12.39 2.86
CA GLU A 216 4.79 -11.65 3.01
C GLU A 216 5.58 -12.15 4.23
N ASN A 217 6.92 -12.12 4.13
CA ASN A 217 7.78 -12.46 5.26
C ASN A 217 7.98 -11.21 6.14
N ASP A 218 7.11 -11.04 7.12
CA ASP A 218 7.12 -9.89 8.03
C ASP A 218 8.37 -9.81 8.93
N ALA A 219 9.14 -10.89 9.05
CA ALA A 219 10.40 -10.88 9.80
C ALA A 219 11.44 -9.92 9.18
N VAL A 220 11.40 -9.71 7.85
CA VAL A 220 12.26 -8.75 7.15
C VAL A 220 12.01 -7.32 7.63
N TYR A 221 10.76 -7.01 7.99
CA TYR A 221 10.39 -5.68 8.51
C TYR A 221 10.62 -5.55 10.01
N GLY A 222 10.88 -6.65 10.71
CA GLY A 222 10.96 -6.70 12.18
C GLY A 222 9.62 -6.43 12.87
N ILE A 223 8.50 -6.67 12.18
CA ILE A 223 7.13 -6.40 12.65
C ILE A 223 6.26 -7.61 12.30
N PRO A 224 6.33 -8.72 13.06
CA PRO A 224 5.53 -9.92 12.82
C PRO A 224 4.02 -9.63 12.77
N GLY A 225 3.33 -10.20 11.79
CA GLY A 225 1.89 -10.03 11.60
C GLY A 225 1.47 -8.70 10.92
N LEU A 226 2.43 -7.98 10.32
CA LEU A 226 2.16 -6.73 9.59
C LEU A 226 1.20 -6.98 8.42
N HIS A 227 1.33 -8.11 7.73
CA HIS A 227 0.55 -8.48 6.55
C HIS A 227 -0.39 -9.68 6.78
N ASP A 228 -0.66 -10.03 8.04
CA ASP A 228 -1.62 -11.07 8.37
C ASP A 228 -3.02 -10.74 7.83
N VAL A 229 -3.63 -11.71 7.15
CA VAL A 229 -5.02 -11.65 6.72
C VAL A 229 -5.84 -12.61 7.57
N ARG A 230 -6.94 -12.13 8.13
CA ARG A 230 -7.89 -12.97 8.87
C ARG A 230 -8.77 -13.74 7.91
N SER A 231 -9.26 -14.91 8.34
CA SER A 231 -10.14 -15.74 7.52
C SER A 231 -11.50 -15.10 7.21
N LYS A 232 -11.88 -14.02 7.90
CA LYS A 232 -13.12 -13.29 7.69
C LYS A 232 -12.86 -11.79 7.63
N LEU A 233 -13.50 -11.13 6.66
CA LEU A 233 -13.49 -9.67 6.57
C LEU A 233 -14.44 -9.09 7.62
N GLU A 234 -13.89 -8.57 8.69
CA GLU A 234 -14.67 -7.93 9.76
C GLU A 234 -13.80 -6.89 10.50
N ARG A 235 -14.46 -5.89 11.07
CA ARG A 235 -13.79 -4.93 11.94
C ARG A 235 -13.57 -5.58 13.30
N THR A 236 -12.31 -5.73 13.66
CA THR A 236 -11.92 -6.34 14.94
C THR A 236 -11.01 -5.43 15.76
N SER A 237 -10.51 -4.34 15.17
CA SER A 237 -9.73 -3.35 15.91
C SER A 237 -10.67 -2.53 16.78
N PRO A 238 -10.34 -2.35 18.06
CA PRO A 238 -11.07 -1.42 18.92
C PRO A 238 -10.98 0.02 18.39
N PRO A 239 -11.85 0.93 18.80
CA PRO A 239 -11.74 2.35 18.49
C PRO A 239 -10.36 2.88 18.89
N PRO A 240 -9.79 3.85 18.13
CA PRO A 240 -8.48 4.40 18.46
C PRO A 240 -8.42 5.06 19.85
N GLU A 241 -9.53 5.56 20.36
CA GLU A 241 -9.66 6.12 21.70
C GLU A 241 -9.36 5.10 22.81
N GLU A 242 -9.73 3.84 22.60
CA GLU A 242 -9.42 2.75 23.53
C GLU A 242 -7.95 2.33 23.49
N VAL A 243 -7.29 2.50 22.35
CA VAL A 243 -5.89 2.08 22.14
C VAL A 243 -4.90 3.18 22.50
N LEU A 244 -5.17 4.40 22.03
CA LEU A 244 -4.28 5.56 22.16
C LEU A 244 -4.64 6.48 23.31
N GLY A 245 -5.87 6.40 23.82
CA GLY A 245 -6.48 7.38 24.69
C GLY A 245 -7.11 8.55 23.94
N GLU A 246 -8.09 9.23 24.57
CA GLU A 246 -8.86 10.30 23.94
C GLU A 246 -7.99 11.47 23.48
N GLU A 247 -7.03 11.91 24.31
CA GLU A 247 -6.17 13.06 23.99
C GLU A 247 -5.29 12.82 22.75
N VAL A 248 -4.65 11.64 22.66
CA VAL A 248 -3.78 11.30 21.53
C VAL A 248 -4.61 11.14 20.27
N THR A 249 -5.77 10.49 20.36
CA THR A 249 -6.67 10.33 19.22
C THR A 249 -7.13 11.68 18.70
N LYS A 250 -7.63 12.54 19.59
CA LYS A 250 -8.06 13.89 19.23
C LYS A 250 -6.93 14.71 18.58
N PHE A 251 -5.71 14.64 19.13
CA PHE A 251 -4.55 15.32 18.54
C PHE A 251 -4.32 14.95 17.07
N TRP A 252 -4.44 13.67 16.72
CA TRP A 252 -4.24 13.21 15.35
C TRP A 252 -5.42 13.57 14.44
N ASP A 253 -6.63 13.51 14.91
CA ASP A 253 -7.83 13.87 14.15
C ASP A 253 -7.92 15.37 13.87
N ASP A 254 -7.54 16.22 14.85
CA ASP A 254 -7.54 17.67 14.69
C ASP A 254 -6.54 18.16 13.62
N LYS A 255 -5.56 17.31 13.21
CA LYS A 255 -4.63 17.61 12.12
C LYS A 255 -5.26 17.57 10.73
N LYS A 256 -6.46 16.98 10.58
CA LYS A 256 -7.20 16.87 9.31
C LYS A 256 -6.36 16.34 8.17
N LEU A 257 -5.64 15.25 8.41
CA LEU A 257 -4.69 14.65 7.47
C LEU A 257 -5.38 13.85 6.35
N GLU A 258 -6.67 13.61 6.46
CA GLU A 258 -7.50 12.87 5.50
C GLU A 258 -7.86 13.74 4.29
N PHE A 259 -6.86 14.12 3.47
CA PHE A 259 -7.03 14.94 2.27
C PHE A 259 -8.03 14.32 1.27
N TRP A 260 -8.16 13.02 1.27
CA TRP A 260 -9.10 12.28 0.40
C TRP A 260 -10.56 12.42 0.80
N ARG A 261 -10.87 12.99 1.97
CA ARG A 261 -12.23 13.30 2.44
C ARG A 261 -12.63 14.76 2.20
N GLN A 262 -11.73 15.57 1.63
CA GLN A 262 -11.91 17.02 1.45
C GLN A 262 -12.30 17.40 0.01
N GLY A 263 -12.63 16.42 -0.83
CA GLY A 263 -12.95 16.61 -2.24
C GLY A 263 -14.40 16.32 -2.58
#